data_6dc2856470e37d15f4e08029a7049af5
#
_entry.id   6dc2856470e37d15f4e08029a7049af5
#
_cell.length_a   1.000
_cell.length_b   1.000
_cell.length_c   1.000
_cell.angle_alpha   90.00
_cell.angle_beta   90.00
_cell.angle_gamma   90.00
#
_symmetry.space_group_name_H-M   'P 1'
#
loop_
_entity.id
_entity.type
_entity.pdbx_description
1 polymer ?
#
loop_
_entity_poly.entity_id
_entity_poly.type
_entity_poly.pdbx_seq_one_letter_code
_entity_poly.pdbx_strand_id
1 'polypeptide(L)'
;MAEVVVFHHALGLTDAVRRFADALRAAGHTVYTPDLYDGRTFHTIDDGMAHSEELGGPITLVDRARAAVVSLPSGAVYIGFSLGVLSAQALAQTRAGAHGAVFCYSALPLGEWGDNWPATWPNGVWLQLHIIDGDEDFEIAQRLATTVSGAELFIYPGSEHYLAEHDEQAAALLTERVLDFLAATTGHS
;
A
#
# COMPACT_ATOMS: atom_id res chain seq x y z
N MET A 1 -10.81 12.35 10.29
CA MET A 1 -10.94 10.87 10.50
C MET A 1 -11.08 10.24 9.12
N ALA A 2 -10.23 9.29 8.77
CA ALA A 2 -10.23 8.63 7.46
C ALA A 2 -10.65 7.16 7.59
N GLU A 3 -11.27 6.65 6.52
CA GLU A 3 -11.40 5.21 6.27
C GLU A 3 -10.13 4.73 5.57
N VAL A 4 -9.47 3.72 6.11
CA VAL A 4 -8.17 3.24 5.63
C VAL A 4 -8.23 1.73 5.42
N VAL A 5 -7.69 1.26 4.31
CA VAL A 5 -7.53 -0.17 4.04
C VAL A 5 -6.05 -0.48 3.86
N VAL A 6 -5.50 -1.38 4.67
CA VAL A 6 -4.09 -1.76 4.66
C VAL A 6 -3.94 -3.17 4.10
N PHE A 7 -3.18 -3.31 3.01
CA PHE A 7 -2.83 -4.59 2.39
C PHE A 7 -1.41 -5.00 2.75
N HIS A 8 -1.28 -6.22 3.23
CA HIS A 8 -0.03 -6.80 3.70
C HIS A 8 0.92 -7.16 2.53
N HIS A 9 2.20 -7.32 2.85
CA HIS A 9 3.26 -7.78 1.94
C HIS A 9 3.27 -9.30 1.73
N ALA A 10 4.26 -9.81 1.02
CA ALA A 10 4.42 -11.24 0.71
C ALA A 10 4.50 -12.15 1.95
N LEU A 11 4.95 -11.65 3.09
CA LEU A 11 4.97 -12.44 4.33
C LEU A 11 3.59 -12.66 4.97
N GLY A 12 2.53 -12.09 4.40
CA GLY A 12 1.17 -12.16 4.96
C GLY A 12 0.86 -11.04 5.96
N LEU A 13 -0.27 -11.16 6.64
CA LEU A 13 -0.71 -10.19 7.65
C LEU A 13 0.06 -10.41 8.96
N THR A 14 1.32 -9.95 8.99
CA THR A 14 2.23 -10.10 10.12
C THR A 14 1.85 -9.18 11.31
N ASP A 15 2.49 -9.41 12.44
CA ASP A 15 2.33 -8.55 13.62
C ASP A 15 2.84 -7.12 13.37
N ALA A 16 3.83 -6.92 12.50
CA ALA A 16 4.30 -5.58 12.16
C ALA A 16 3.24 -4.79 11.37
N VAL A 17 2.61 -5.41 10.36
CA VAL A 17 1.48 -4.79 9.63
C VAL A 17 0.31 -4.51 10.57
N ARG A 18 0.02 -5.42 11.52
CA ARG A 18 -1.03 -5.21 12.52
C ARG A 18 -0.70 -4.04 13.45
N ARG A 19 0.55 -3.96 13.98
CA ARG A 19 0.99 -2.82 14.82
C ARG A 19 0.88 -1.48 14.08
N PHE A 20 1.27 -1.43 12.82
CA PHE A 20 1.09 -0.24 11.99
C PHE A 20 -0.39 0.16 11.89
N ALA A 21 -1.27 -0.77 11.58
CA ALA A 21 -2.71 -0.53 11.52
C ALA A 21 -3.29 -0.08 12.88
N ASP A 22 -2.81 -0.66 13.98
CA ASP A 22 -3.23 -0.29 15.33
C ASP A 22 -2.77 1.13 15.71
N ALA A 23 -1.60 1.57 15.25
CA ALA A 23 -1.15 2.95 15.43
C ALA A 23 -2.09 3.94 14.70
N LEU A 24 -2.54 3.63 13.49
CA LEU A 24 -3.52 4.45 12.79
C LEU A 24 -4.89 4.47 13.50
N ARG A 25 -5.34 3.32 14.03
CA ARG A 25 -6.58 3.23 14.84
C ARG A 25 -6.47 4.07 16.11
N ALA A 26 -5.31 4.02 16.80
CA ALA A 26 -5.06 4.82 17.99
C ALA A 26 -5.09 6.33 17.71
N ALA A 27 -4.74 6.74 16.48
CA ALA A 27 -4.86 8.13 16.01
C ALA A 27 -6.29 8.52 15.59
N GLY A 28 -7.28 7.61 15.71
CA GLY A 28 -8.69 7.90 15.48
C GLY A 28 -9.20 7.58 14.07
N HIS A 29 -8.44 6.84 13.25
CA HIS A 29 -8.88 6.38 11.92
C HIS A 29 -9.63 5.04 12.00
N THR A 30 -10.55 4.81 11.07
CA THR A 30 -11.16 3.48 10.88
C THR A 30 -10.27 2.67 9.95
N VAL A 31 -9.67 1.58 10.43
CA VAL A 31 -8.67 0.84 9.68
C VAL A 31 -9.08 -0.62 9.48
N TYR A 32 -9.16 -1.03 8.23
CA TYR A 32 -9.41 -2.40 7.80
C TYR A 32 -8.10 -3.05 7.34
N THR A 33 -7.90 -4.29 7.72
CA THR A 33 -6.70 -5.08 7.37
C THR A 33 -7.15 -6.42 6.77
N PRO A 34 -7.59 -6.44 5.49
CA PRO A 34 -7.96 -7.69 4.84
C PRO A 34 -6.78 -8.67 4.83
N ASP A 35 -7.03 -9.90 5.24
CA ASP A 35 -6.07 -10.98 5.15
C ASP A 35 -6.27 -11.69 3.79
N LEU A 36 -5.34 -11.46 2.88
CA LEU A 36 -5.40 -12.03 1.53
C LEU A 36 -4.80 -13.45 1.46
N TYR A 37 -4.25 -13.95 2.59
CA TYR A 37 -3.58 -15.24 2.69
C TYR A 37 -4.29 -16.24 3.61
N ASP A 38 -5.53 -15.95 4.02
CA ASP A 38 -6.37 -16.83 4.84
C ASP A 38 -5.69 -17.27 6.16
N GLY A 39 -5.01 -16.34 6.84
CA GLY A 39 -4.32 -16.54 8.11
C GLY A 39 -2.87 -17.03 8.00
N ARG A 40 -2.37 -17.25 6.80
CA ARG A 40 -0.99 -17.69 6.62
C ARG A 40 0.00 -16.52 6.71
N THR A 41 1.11 -16.78 7.40
CA THR A 41 2.29 -15.90 7.43
C THR A 41 3.55 -16.68 7.15
N PHE A 42 4.56 -16.01 6.61
CA PHE A 42 5.81 -16.60 6.16
C PHE A 42 7.00 -15.87 6.77
N HIS A 43 8.16 -16.54 6.84
CA HIS A 43 9.40 -15.97 7.36
C HIS A 43 10.32 -15.47 6.25
N THR A 44 10.12 -15.92 5.00
CA THR A 44 10.90 -15.50 3.85
C THR A 44 10.00 -14.97 2.75
N ILE A 45 10.54 -14.04 1.95
CA ILE A 45 9.84 -13.50 0.78
C ILE A 45 9.52 -14.62 -0.21
N ASP A 46 10.48 -15.52 -0.45
CA ASP A 46 10.34 -16.62 -1.41
C ASP A 46 9.17 -17.54 -1.05
N ASP A 47 9.02 -17.90 0.23
CA ASP A 47 7.88 -18.72 0.68
C ASP A 47 6.55 -18.00 0.51
N GLY A 48 6.51 -16.71 0.83
CA GLY A 48 5.32 -15.89 0.67
C GLY A 48 4.94 -15.67 -0.80
N MET A 49 5.92 -15.45 -1.66
CA MET A 49 5.70 -15.34 -3.11
C MET A 49 5.26 -16.67 -3.72
N ALA A 50 5.87 -17.80 -3.31
CA ALA A 50 5.42 -19.13 -3.72
C ALA A 50 3.96 -19.36 -3.34
N HIS A 51 3.56 -18.95 -2.13
CA HIS A 51 2.16 -19.04 -1.71
C HIS A 51 1.24 -18.12 -2.55
N SER A 52 1.68 -16.92 -2.91
CA SER A 52 0.93 -16.05 -3.82
C SER A 52 0.66 -16.75 -5.16
N GLU A 53 1.68 -17.43 -5.72
CA GLU A 53 1.52 -18.20 -6.95
C GLU A 53 0.57 -19.41 -6.79
N GLU A 54 0.61 -20.12 -5.66
CA GLU A 54 -0.35 -21.19 -5.33
C GLU A 54 -1.79 -20.71 -5.30
N LEU A 55 -2.03 -19.45 -4.87
CA LEU A 55 -3.34 -18.82 -4.85
C LEU A 55 -3.82 -18.35 -6.24
N GLY A 56 -2.97 -18.43 -7.26
CA GLY A 56 -3.26 -18.00 -8.63
C GLY A 56 -2.56 -16.70 -9.03
N GLY A 57 -1.52 -16.32 -8.29
CA GLY A 57 -0.65 -15.19 -8.59
C GLY A 57 -1.16 -13.82 -8.12
N PRO A 58 -0.38 -12.77 -8.36
CA PRO A 58 -0.67 -11.43 -7.85
C PRO A 58 -2.01 -10.84 -8.29
N ILE A 59 -2.49 -11.15 -9.50
CA ILE A 59 -3.81 -10.70 -9.97
C ILE A 59 -4.95 -11.27 -9.12
N THR A 60 -4.83 -12.52 -8.69
CA THR A 60 -5.83 -13.13 -7.80
C THR A 60 -5.87 -12.40 -6.43
N LEU A 61 -4.73 -11.90 -5.95
CA LEU A 61 -4.71 -11.07 -4.74
C LEU A 61 -5.45 -9.74 -4.93
N VAL A 62 -5.35 -9.12 -6.09
CA VAL A 62 -6.16 -7.93 -6.44
C VAL A 62 -7.64 -8.25 -6.41
N ASP A 63 -8.06 -9.39 -6.95
CA ASP A 63 -9.47 -9.79 -6.94
C ASP A 63 -9.96 -10.10 -5.52
N ARG A 64 -9.14 -10.74 -4.68
CA ARG A 64 -9.41 -10.92 -3.26
C ARG A 64 -9.53 -9.57 -2.52
N ALA A 65 -8.65 -8.63 -2.82
CA ALA A 65 -8.70 -7.28 -2.26
C ALA A 65 -9.98 -6.54 -2.68
N ARG A 66 -10.37 -6.61 -3.96
CA ARG A 66 -11.63 -6.05 -4.44
C ARG A 66 -12.85 -6.63 -3.72
N ALA A 67 -12.86 -7.95 -3.56
CA ALA A 67 -13.95 -8.63 -2.82
C ALA A 67 -14.00 -8.19 -1.35
N ALA A 68 -12.85 -8.07 -0.70
CA ALA A 68 -12.75 -7.67 0.71
C ALA A 68 -13.27 -6.24 0.96
N VAL A 69 -13.14 -5.33 -0.01
CA VAL A 69 -13.56 -3.93 0.15
C VAL A 69 -14.95 -3.62 -0.41
N VAL A 70 -15.65 -4.59 -0.99
CA VAL A 70 -16.93 -4.33 -1.67
C VAL A 70 -17.97 -3.69 -0.78
N SER A 71 -18.01 -4.07 0.49
CA SER A 71 -18.96 -3.57 1.51
C SER A 71 -18.42 -2.38 2.32
N LEU A 72 -17.16 -1.99 2.12
CA LEU A 72 -16.55 -0.87 2.84
C LEU A 72 -16.91 0.47 2.18
N PRO A 73 -16.82 1.59 2.93
CA PRO A 73 -17.01 2.93 2.37
C PRO A 73 -16.13 3.16 1.14
N SER A 74 -16.67 3.86 0.14
CA SER A 74 -15.94 4.13 -1.12
C SER A 74 -14.81 5.15 -0.92
N GLY A 75 -14.98 6.10 0.01
CA GLY A 75 -14.03 7.16 0.31
C GLY A 75 -12.87 6.71 1.19
N ALA A 76 -12.16 5.65 0.80
CA ALA A 76 -11.04 5.13 1.57
C ALA A 76 -9.67 5.56 1.01
N VAL A 77 -8.68 5.56 1.89
CA VAL A 77 -7.25 5.59 1.54
C VAL A 77 -6.73 4.15 1.53
N TYR A 78 -6.06 3.77 0.46
CA TYR A 78 -5.52 2.43 0.27
C TYR A 78 -4.03 2.42 0.54
N ILE A 79 -3.59 1.65 1.52
CA ILE A 79 -2.18 1.50 1.90
C ILE A 79 -1.73 0.10 1.52
N GLY A 80 -0.60 -0.02 0.84
CA GLY A 80 0.00 -1.30 0.48
C GLY A 80 1.46 -1.40 0.89
N PHE A 81 1.84 -2.56 1.40
CA PHE A 81 3.23 -2.90 1.69
C PHE A 81 3.76 -3.88 0.63
N SER A 82 4.81 -3.53 -0.11
CA SER A 82 5.45 -4.39 -1.12
C SER A 82 4.39 -5.03 -2.05
N LEU A 83 4.22 -6.34 -2.05
CA LEU A 83 3.18 -7.04 -2.82
C LEU A 83 1.78 -6.46 -2.62
N GLY A 84 1.46 -5.94 -1.44
CA GLY A 84 0.18 -5.28 -1.15
C GLY A 84 -0.05 -3.98 -1.92
N VAL A 85 1.02 -3.34 -2.43
CA VAL A 85 0.93 -2.15 -3.28
C VAL A 85 0.12 -2.42 -4.54
N LEU A 86 0.23 -3.61 -5.11
CA LEU A 86 -0.56 -4.02 -6.26
C LEU A 86 -2.08 -3.86 -6.01
N SER A 87 -2.55 -4.36 -4.88
CA SER A 87 -3.95 -4.23 -4.48
C SER A 87 -4.35 -2.78 -4.16
N ALA A 88 -3.48 -2.06 -3.44
CA ALA A 88 -3.71 -0.66 -3.09
C ALA A 88 -3.78 0.23 -4.34
N GLN A 89 -2.84 0.07 -5.27
CA GLN A 89 -2.79 0.85 -6.52
C GLN A 89 -3.98 0.52 -7.42
N ALA A 90 -4.31 -0.75 -7.60
CA ALA A 90 -5.48 -1.16 -8.39
C ALA A 90 -6.77 -0.51 -7.87
N LEU A 91 -6.99 -0.52 -6.56
CA LEU A 91 -8.17 0.08 -5.94
C LEU A 91 -8.16 1.60 -5.99
N ALA A 92 -7.02 2.24 -5.71
CA ALA A 92 -6.89 3.69 -5.82
C ALA A 92 -7.18 4.22 -7.22
N GLN A 93 -6.78 3.46 -8.25
CA GLN A 93 -6.98 3.85 -9.64
C GLN A 93 -8.37 3.49 -10.20
N THR A 94 -9.06 2.49 -9.64
CA THR A 94 -10.29 1.95 -10.25
C THR A 94 -11.55 2.07 -9.40
N ARG A 95 -11.42 2.18 -8.08
CA ARG A 95 -12.59 2.29 -7.20
C ARG A 95 -13.08 3.73 -7.12
N ALA A 96 -14.31 3.95 -7.56
CA ALA A 96 -14.94 5.27 -7.48
C ALA A 96 -14.95 5.80 -6.05
N GLY A 97 -14.53 7.05 -5.85
CA GLY A 97 -14.49 7.71 -4.56
C GLY A 97 -13.24 7.46 -3.73
N ALA A 98 -12.22 6.76 -4.25
CA ALA A 98 -10.93 6.64 -3.58
C ALA A 98 -10.38 8.03 -3.22
N HIS A 99 -9.93 8.22 -1.98
CA HIS A 99 -9.37 9.49 -1.52
C HIS A 99 -7.86 9.57 -1.69
N GLY A 100 -7.16 8.46 -1.60
CA GLY A 100 -5.72 8.44 -1.74
C GLY A 100 -5.13 7.03 -1.67
N ALA A 101 -3.83 6.99 -1.86
CA ALA A 101 -3.02 5.78 -1.68
C ALA A 101 -1.69 6.09 -1.02
N VAL A 102 -1.19 5.12 -0.26
CA VAL A 102 0.17 5.10 0.29
C VAL A 102 0.84 3.81 -0.13
N PHE A 103 1.97 3.92 -0.81
CA PHE A 103 2.76 2.78 -1.28
C PHE A 103 4.06 2.67 -0.48
N CYS A 104 4.25 1.53 0.16
CA CYS A 104 5.41 1.24 1.00
C CYS A 104 6.24 0.13 0.35
N TYR A 105 7.47 0.46 -0.03
CA TYR A 105 8.48 -0.46 -0.55
C TYR A 105 8.18 -1.11 -1.89
N SER A 106 7.30 -0.53 -2.69
CA SER A 106 7.05 -0.90 -4.09
C SER A 106 6.28 0.21 -4.80
N ALA A 107 6.25 0.16 -6.12
CA ALA A 107 5.41 0.96 -6.99
C ALA A 107 5.21 0.24 -8.32
N LEU A 108 4.07 0.42 -8.98
CA LEU A 108 3.84 -0.15 -10.30
C LEU A 108 3.69 0.95 -11.35
N PRO A 109 4.21 0.74 -12.55
CA PRO A 109 4.08 1.70 -13.62
C PRO A 109 2.61 1.83 -14.07
N LEU A 110 2.23 3.02 -14.52
CA LEU A 110 0.91 3.26 -15.06
C LEU A 110 0.78 2.62 -16.45
N GLY A 111 -0.26 1.80 -16.66
CA GLY A 111 -0.61 1.22 -17.95
C GLY A 111 0.33 0.12 -18.46
N GLU A 112 1.33 -0.28 -17.70
CA GLU A 112 2.33 -1.25 -18.18
C GLU A 112 2.20 -2.63 -17.52
N TRP A 113 1.27 -2.81 -16.60
CA TRP A 113 1.10 -4.05 -15.84
C TRP A 113 -0.14 -4.85 -16.27
N GLY A 114 -0.07 -5.47 -17.45
CA GLY A 114 -1.15 -6.26 -18.06
C GLY A 114 -2.19 -5.42 -18.82
N ASP A 115 -2.99 -6.08 -19.64
CA ASP A 115 -3.88 -5.46 -20.65
C ASP A 115 -4.96 -4.54 -20.06
N ASN A 116 -5.31 -4.69 -18.79
CA ASN A 116 -6.35 -3.91 -18.11
C ASN A 116 -5.83 -3.02 -16.99
N TRP A 117 -4.50 -2.84 -16.88
CA TRP A 117 -3.93 -1.97 -15.85
C TRP A 117 -4.15 -0.50 -16.19
N PRO A 118 -4.68 0.33 -15.28
CA PRO A 118 -5.02 1.71 -15.60
C PRO A 118 -3.80 2.54 -16.01
N ALA A 119 -3.90 3.21 -17.15
CA ALA A 119 -2.83 4.02 -17.72
C ALA A 119 -2.70 5.43 -17.09
N THR A 120 -3.68 5.83 -16.27
CA THR A 120 -3.71 7.18 -15.70
C THR A 120 -3.99 7.13 -14.20
N TRP A 121 -3.47 8.12 -13.48
CA TRP A 121 -3.85 8.35 -12.09
C TRP A 121 -5.13 9.19 -12.03
N PRO A 122 -6.12 8.82 -11.19
CA PRO A 122 -7.37 9.59 -11.11
C PRO A 122 -7.17 10.96 -10.49
N ASN A 123 -7.84 11.96 -11.04
CA ASN A 123 -7.81 13.31 -10.47
C ASN A 123 -8.41 13.33 -9.06
N GLY A 124 -7.75 14.02 -8.14
CA GLY A 124 -8.20 14.17 -6.76
C GLY A 124 -7.89 12.98 -5.85
N VAL A 125 -7.24 11.93 -6.35
CA VAL A 125 -6.72 10.85 -5.52
C VAL A 125 -5.29 11.18 -5.11
N TRP A 126 -5.06 11.40 -3.82
CA TRP A 126 -3.75 11.72 -3.26
C TRP A 126 -2.81 10.52 -3.30
N LEU A 127 -1.50 10.78 -3.43
CA LEU A 127 -0.50 9.71 -3.46
C LEU A 127 0.69 10.05 -2.56
N GLN A 128 1.07 9.09 -1.72
CA GLN A 128 2.30 9.12 -0.96
C GLN A 128 3.09 7.83 -1.23
N LEU A 129 4.39 7.95 -1.43
CA LEU A 129 5.30 6.84 -1.73
C LEU A 129 6.43 6.81 -0.71
N HIS A 130 6.75 5.62 -0.24
CA HIS A 130 7.87 5.32 0.65
C HIS A 130 8.72 4.24 0.00
N ILE A 131 9.94 4.58 -0.43
CA ILE A 131 10.84 3.68 -1.15
C ILE A 131 12.23 3.67 -0.53
N ILE A 132 12.94 2.58 -0.68
CA ILE A 132 14.34 2.46 -0.27
C ILE A 132 15.25 2.83 -1.45
N ASP A 133 16.34 3.54 -1.19
CA ASP A 133 17.24 4.05 -2.22
C ASP A 133 17.84 2.95 -3.14
N GLY A 134 18.04 1.74 -2.61
CA GLY A 134 18.53 0.59 -3.37
C GLY A 134 17.46 -0.39 -3.87
N ASP A 135 16.18 -0.04 -3.79
CA ASP A 135 15.08 -0.91 -4.20
C ASP A 135 14.97 -1.00 -5.73
N GLU A 136 14.57 -2.17 -6.24
CA GLU A 136 14.37 -2.39 -7.68
C GLU A 136 13.24 -1.51 -8.26
N ASP A 137 12.26 -1.15 -7.44
CA ASP A 137 11.13 -0.29 -7.82
C ASP A 137 11.42 1.21 -7.67
N PHE A 138 12.64 1.60 -7.28
CA PHE A 138 13.01 2.99 -7.01
C PHE A 138 12.73 3.93 -8.18
N GLU A 139 13.16 3.55 -9.40
CA GLU A 139 12.94 4.37 -10.60
C GLU A 139 11.45 4.47 -10.96
N ILE A 140 10.67 3.42 -10.70
CA ILE A 140 9.22 3.41 -10.92
C ILE A 140 8.55 4.38 -9.94
N ALA A 141 8.93 4.34 -8.66
CA ALA A 141 8.41 5.24 -7.63
C ALA A 141 8.71 6.72 -7.96
N GLN A 142 9.94 7.03 -8.40
CA GLN A 142 10.32 8.38 -8.83
C GLN A 142 9.49 8.85 -10.04
N ARG A 143 9.31 7.99 -11.04
CA ARG A 143 8.51 8.28 -12.22
C ARG A 143 7.05 8.54 -11.84
N LEU A 144 6.49 7.71 -10.97
CA LEU A 144 5.12 7.86 -10.49
C LEU A 144 4.94 9.17 -9.71
N ALA A 145 5.88 9.49 -8.82
CA ALA A 145 5.88 10.74 -8.06
C ALA A 145 5.95 11.99 -8.95
N THR A 146 6.66 11.93 -10.07
CA THR A 146 6.72 13.05 -11.03
C THR A 146 5.49 13.14 -11.94
N THR A 147 4.80 12.03 -12.16
CA THR A 147 3.63 11.96 -13.05
C THR A 147 2.34 12.37 -12.32
N VAL A 148 2.22 11.98 -11.05
CA VAL A 148 1.03 12.28 -10.24
C VAL A 148 1.18 13.63 -9.56
N SER A 149 0.32 14.57 -9.92
CA SER A 149 0.36 15.93 -9.34
C SER A 149 0.11 15.90 -7.84
N GLY A 150 1.01 16.50 -7.07
CA GLY A 150 0.92 16.57 -5.61
C GLY A 150 1.34 15.29 -4.89
N ALA A 151 1.92 14.30 -5.60
CA ALA A 151 2.47 13.11 -4.95
C ALA A 151 3.65 13.46 -4.05
N GLU A 152 3.70 12.80 -2.89
CA GLU A 152 4.82 12.88 -1.96
C GLU A 152 5.71 11.65 -2.10
N LEU A 153 7.02 11.83 -2.14
CA LEU A 153 7.99 10.73 -2.21
C LEU A 153 8.99 10.83 -1.07
N PHE A 154 9.04 9.80 -0.24
CA PHE A 154 9.99 9.64 0.84
C PHE A 154 10.97 8.51 0.53
N ILE A 155 12.25 8.85 0.54
CA ILE A 155 13.34 7.92 0.25
C ILE A 155 14.03 7.56 1.58
N TYR A 156 14.22 6.28 1.81
CA TYR A 156 14.91 5.75 2.99
C TYR A 156 16.26 5.18 2.58
N PRO A 157 17.32 5.45 3.35
CA PRO A 157 18.63 4.87 3.06
C PRO A 157 18.63 3.38 3.39
N GLY A 158 19.32 2.58 2.59
CA GLY A 158 19.51 1.16 2.85
C GLY A 158 19.13 0.26 1.69
N SER A 159 19.13 -1.04 1.94
CA SER A 159 18.78 -2.08 0.97
C SER A 159 17.80 -3.12 1.53
N GLU A 160 17.32 -2.92 2.75
CA GLU A 160 16.37 -3.82 3.41
C GLU A 160 14.95 -3.53 2.94
N HIS A 161 14.39 -4.38 2.10
CA HIS A 161 13.07 -4.22 1.48
C HIS A 161 11.91 -4.10 2.49
N TYR A 162 12.05 -4.67 3.70
CA TYR A 162 11.06 -4.55 4.78
C TYR A 162 11.61 -3.76 5.97
N LEU A 163 12.15 -2.60 5.72
CA LEU A 163 12.83 -1.78 6.73
C LEU A 163 11.98 -1.60 8.01
N ALA A 164 10.67 -1.32 7.88
CA ALA A 164 9.79 -1.15 9.04
C ALA A 164 9.46 -2.45 9.81
N GLU A 165 9.78 -3.62 9.28
CA GLU A 165 9.67 -4.90 10.02
C GLU A 165 10.84 -5.08 11.00
N HIS A 166 11.99 -4.48 10.70
CA HIS A 166 13.26 -4.73 11.36
C HIS A 166 13.87 -3.51 12.06
N ASP A 167 13.38 -2.30 11.75
CA ASP A 167 13.84 -1.04 12.33
C ASP A 167 12.68 -0.24 12.92
N GLU A 168 12.64 -0.17 14.26
CA GLU A 168 11.58 0.56 14.98
C GLU A 168 11.58 2.07 14.69
N GLN A 169 12.74 2.68 14.40
CA GLN A 169 12.82 4.10 14.09
C GLN A 169 12.25 4.37 12.68
N ALA A 170 12.59 3.52 11.72
CA ALA A 170 12.03 3.61 10.38
C ALA A 170 10.52 3.35 10.38
N ALA A 171 10.04 2.39 11.18
CA ALA A 171 8.61 2.12 11.35
C ALA A 171 7.87 3.31 11.96
N ALA A 172 8.45 3.95 12.98
CA ALA A 172 7.88 5.13 13.62
C ALA A 172 7.80 6.32 12.64
N LEU A 173 8.88 6.58 11.91
CA LEU A 173 8.93 7.66 10.92
C LEU A 173 7.95 7.44 9.76
N LEU A 174 7.83 6.21 9.26
CA LEU A 174 6.84 5.85 8.25
C LEU A 174 5.43 6.10 8.78
N THR A 175 5.13 5.66 10.00
CA THR A 175 3.82 5.85 10.62
C THR A 175 3.48 7.34 10.79
N GLU A 176 4.41 8.17 11.26
CA GLU A 176 4.25 9.62 11.39
C GLU A 176 3.89 10.26 10.06
N ARG A 177 4.65 9.99 9.00
CA ARG A 177 4.40 10.52 7.65
C ARG A 177 3.03 10.11 7.09
N VAL A 178 2.63 8.87 7.32
CA VAL A 178 1.31 8.39 6.91
C VAL A 178 0.19 9.07 7.69
N LEU A 179 0.36 9.33 8.97
CA LEU A 179 -0.61 10.08 9.77
C LEU A 179 -0.75 11.53 9.28
N ASP A 180 0.35 12.19 8.93
CA ASP A 180 0.32 13.53 8.34
C ASP A 180 -0.42 13.54 7.00
N PHE A 181 -0.16 12.55 6.14
CA PHE A 181 -0.90 12.37 4.89
C PHE A 181 -2.40 12.18 5.11
N LEU A 182 -2.79 11.31 6.05
CA LEU A 182 -4.21 11.09 6.38
C LEU A 182 -4.88 12.35 6.94
N ALA A 183 -4.17 13.16 7.71
CA ALA A 183 -4.68 14.43 8.19
C ALA A 183 -4.90 15.43 7.03
N ALA A 184 -3.97 15.52 6.09
CA ALA A 184 -4.07 16.39 4.92
C ALA A 184 -5.24 15.98 4.00
N THR A 185 -5.41 14.68 3.71
CA THR A 185 -6.48 14.20 2.83
C THR A 185 -7.88 14.36 3.41
N THR A 186 -8.03 14.36 4.74
CA THR A 186 -9.34 14.54 5.40
C THR A 186 -9.70 16.00 5.68
N GLY A 187 -8.75 16.92 5.63
CA GLY A 187 -8.97 18.36 5.88
C GLY A 187 -9.54 19.13 4.70
N HIS A 188 -9.64 18.53 3.53
CA HIS A 188 -10.10 19.16 2.28
C HIS A 188 -11.49 18.66 1.82
N SER A 189 -12.25 18.02 2.69
CA SER A 189 -13.60 17.49 2.42
C SER A 189 -14.71 18.48 2.79
#